data_bce3a4d2a40918d4dc245930db4fdcaa
#
_entry.id   bce3a4d2a40918d4dc245930db4fdcaa
#
_cell.length_a   1.000
_cell.length_b   1.000
_cell.length_c   1.000
_cell.angle_alpha   90.00
_cell.angle_beta   90.00
_cell.angle_gamma   90.00
#
_symmetry.space_group_name_H-M   'P 1'
#
loop_
_entity.id
_entity.type
_entity.pdbx_description
1 polymer ?
#
loop_
_entity_poly.entity_id
_entity_poly.type
_entity_poly.pdbx_seq_one_letter_code
_entity_poly.pdbx_strand_id
1 'polypeptide(L)'
;MSSAAAPAGAEQGAAPAVFDLDAGWRLHPGVALRPEPFGALLYHFHTRKLSFLKSPTIVEVVRTLAEHPTARAACAAAGVPIDDPATARLYLHALGQLAASRMIEESA
;
A
#
# COMPACT_ATOMS: atom_id res chain seq x y z
N MET A 1 -0.57 23.08 -16.35
CA MET A 1 -0.37 22.50 -16.69
C MET A 1 -0.15 22.29 -16.65
N SER A 2 -0.30 22.69 -16.19
CA SER A 2 -0.11 22.15 -16.31
C SER A 2 0.10 22.01 -15.92
N SER A 3 -0.09 22.36 -15.50
CA SER A 3 0.00 21.87 -15.36
C SER A 3 0.11 21.76 -14.82
N ALA A 4 -0.09 22.13 -14.45
CA ALA A 4 -0.12 21.63 -14.26
C ALA A 4 -0.15 21.45 -13.70
N ALA A 5 -0.38 21.79 -13.34
CA ALA A 5 -0.53 21.21 -13.18
C ALA A 5 -0.59 20.93 -12.61
N ALA A 6 -0.83 21.14 -12.17
CA ALA A 6 -1.05 20.43 -12.03
C ALA A 6 -1.01 20.33 -11.30
N PRO A 7 -1.20 20.61 -10.94
CA PRO A 7 -1.35 20.09 -10.64
C PRO A 7 -1.27 19.90 -9.98
N ALA A 8 -1.51 20.19 -9.63
CA ALA A 8 -1.55 19.54 -9.56
C ALA A 8 -1.56 19.22 -9.16
N GLY A 9 -1.70 19.50 -8.71
CA GLY A 9 -1.83 18.72 -8.85
C GLY A 9 -1.79 18.43 -8.60
N ALA A 10 -2.10 18.59 -8.55
CA ALA A 10 -2.11 17.88 -8.87
C ALA A 10 -2.04 17.65 -8.82
N GLU A 11 -2.26 17.63 -8.47
CA GLU A 11 -2.22 17.02 -8.84
C GLU A 11 -2.21 16.63 -8.80
N GLN A 12 -2.35 16.80 -8.39
CA GLN A 12 -2.38 16.10 -8.73
C GLN A 12 -2.23 15.88 -9.08
N GLY A 13 -2.58 16.32 -8.80
CA GLY A 13 -2.67 15.68 -9.62
C GLY A 13 -1.89 14.94 -10.25
N ALA A 14 -1.24 14.92 -10.29
CA ALA A 14 -0.34 14.06 -11.01
C ALA A 14 -0.90 12.65 -11.04
N ALA A 15 -0.78 11.99 -12.17
CA ALA A 15 -1.04 10.57 -12.21
C ALA A 15 -0.24 9.93 -11.10
N PRO A 16 -0.86 9.16 -10.24
CA PRO A 16 -0.09 8.49 -9.21
C PRO A 16 0.94 7.61 -9.86
N ALA A 17 2.14 7.64 -9.33
CA ALA A 17 3.15 6.69 -9.76
C ALA A 17 2.59 5.30 -9.57
N VAL A 18 2.82 4.43 -10.53
CA VAL A 18 2.44 3.03 -10.40
C VAL A 18 3.19 2.46 -9.19
N PHE A 19 2.47 1.77 -8.33
CA PHE A 19 3.09 1.15 -7.17
C PHE A 19 4.14 0.15 -7.62
N ASP A 20 5.35 0.27 -7.08
CA ASP A 20 6.46 -0.59 -7.49
C ASP A 20 6.53 -1.82 -6.60
N LEU A 21 6.08 -2.95 -7.13
CA LEU A 21 6.12 -4.22 -6.41
C LEU A 21 7.55 -4.68 -6.13
N ASP A 22 8.52 -4.18 -6.90
CA ASP A 22 9.90 -4.61 -6.77
C ASP A 22 10.71 -3.70 -5.86
N ALA A 23 10.09 -2.69 -5.26
CA ALA A 23 10.71 -1.87 -4.24
C ALA A 23 10.44 -2.46 -2.86
N GLY A 24 11.22 -2.05 -1.87
CA GLY A 24 10.97 -2.38 -0.48
C GLY A 24 9.97 -1.41 0.11
N TRP A 25 9.06 -1.90 0.93
CA TRP A 25 8.01 -1.09 1.54
C TRP A 25 7.87 -1.44 3.02
N ARG A 26 7.26 -0.54 3.76
CA ARG A 26 6.98 -0.78 5.17
C ARG A 26 5.74 -0.01 5.59
N LEU A 27 5.13 -0.43 6.69
CA LEU A 27 4.07 0.35 7.30
C LEU A 27 4.67 1.66 7.78
N HIS A 28 3.98 2.78 7.50
CA HIS A 28 4.47 4.09 7.93
C HIS A 28 4.59 4.09 9.46
N PRO A 29 5.68 4.68 10.02
CA PRO A 29 5.87 4.66 11.49
C PRO A 29 4.73 5.31 12.27
N GLY A 30 4.00 6.22 11.66
CA GLY A 30 2.85 6.87 12.30
C GLY A 30 1.55 6.11 12.16
N VAL A 31 1.57 4.88 11.64
CA VAL A 31 0.37 4.09 11.43
C VAL A 31 0.30 2.94 12.42
N ALA A 32 -0.86 2.81 13.07
CA ALA A 32 -1.15 1.65 13.90
C ALA A 32 -2.05 0.69 13.12
N LEU A 33 -1.76 -0.60 13.23
CA LEU A 33 -2.56 -1.65 12.65
C LEU A 33 -3.32 -2.35 13.77
N ARG A 34 -4.64 -2.38 13.67
CA ARG A 34 -5.47 -3.04 14.67
C ARG A 34 -6.24 -4.19 14.02
N PRO A 35 -6.04 -5.42 14.49
CA PRO A 35 -6.81 -6.55 13.97
C PRO A 35 -8.31 -6.38 14.25
N GLU A 36 -9.12 -6.77 13.28
CA GLU A 36 -10.57 -6.73 13.36
C GLU A 36 -11.12 -8.03 12.79
N PRO A 37 -12.37 -8.41 13.13
CA PRO A 37 -12.94 -9.65 12.57
C PRO A 37 -12.94 -9.70 11.03
N PHE A 38 -13.08 -8.53 10.37
CA PHE A 38 -13.09 -8.47 8.91
C PHE A 38 -11.69 -8.43 8.30
N GLY A 39 -10.65 -8.18 9.10
CA GLY A 39 -9.28 -8.02 8.62
C GLY A 39 -8.48 -7.12 9.54
N ALA A 40 -8.35 -5.84 9.21
CA ALA A 40 -7.63 -4.89 10.07
C ALA A 40 -8.03 -3.47 9.75
N LEU A 41 -7.78 -2.61 10.72
CA LEU A 41 -7.94 -1.17 10.57
C LEU A 41 -6.56 -0.54 10.68
N LEU A 42 -6.23 0.34 9.73
CA LEU A 42 -5.02 1.15 9.81
C LEU A 42 -5.42 2.56 10.20
N TYR A 43 -4.74 3.12 11.19
CA TYR A 43 -4.96 4.49 11.63
C TYR A 43 -3.66 5.27 11.55
N HIS A 44 -3.66 6.39 10.83
CA HIS A 44 -2.49 7.24 10.67
C HIS A 44 -2.59 8.40 11.67
N PHE A 45 -1.69 8.42 12.64
CA PHE A 45 -1.75 9.43 13.71
C PHE A 45 -1.52 10.85 13.22
N HIS A 46 -0.74 11.01 12.16
CA HIS A 46 -0.43 12.35 11.65
C HIS A 46 -1.52 12.90 10.74
N THR A 47 -2.03 12.08 9.83
CA THR A 47 -3.05 12.53 8.88
C THR A 47 -4.46 12.35 9.40
N ARG A 48 -4.63 11.55 10.46
CA ARG A 48 -5.92 11.19 11.04
C ARG A 48 -6.79 10.39 10.10
N LYS A 49 -6.19 9.76 9.08
CA LYS A 49 -6.92 8.94 8.13
C LYS A 49 -7.02 7.50 8.59
N LEU A 50 -8.09 6.85 8.14
CA LEU A 50 -8.33 5.45 8.41
C LEU A 50 -8.34 4.69 7.08
N SER A 51 -7.86 3.46 7.10
CA SER A 51 -7.98 2.55 5.97
C SER A 51 -8.38 1.18 6.50
N PHE A 52 -9.23 0.50 5.72
CA PHE A 52 -9.70 -0.83 6.11
C PHE A 52 -9.05 -1.87 5.21
N LEU A 53 -8.48 -2.90 5.83
CA LEU A 53 -7.96 -4.06 5.11
C LEU A 53 -8.99 -5.17 5.28
N LYS A 54 -9.63 -5.57 4.18
CA LYS A 54 -10.84 -6.40 4.26
C LYS A 54 -10.61 -7.88 4.01
N SER A 55 -9.35 -8.32 4.06
CA SER A 55 -9.07 -9.75 3.98
C SER A 55 -7.85 -10.07 4.83
N PRO A 56 -7.79 -11.27 5.40
CA PRO A 56 -6.61 -11.69 6.17
C PRO A 56 -5.34 -11.70 5.34
N THR A 57 -5.45 -11.98 4.05
CA THR A 57 -4.29 -12.05 3.17
C THR A 57 -3.63 -10.70 3.00
N ILE A 58 -4.42 -9.65 2.72
CA ILE A 58 -3.82 -8.31 2.58
C ILE A 58 -3.28 -7.82 3.92
N VAL A 59 -3.89 -8.20 5.04
CA VAL A 59 -3.37 -7.87 6.36
C VAL A 59 -1.99 -8.48 6.54
N GLU A 60 -1.82 -9.73 6.17
CA GLU A 60 -0.54 -10.41 6.30
C GLU A 60 0.52 -9.74 5.43
N VAL A 61 0.17 -9.39 4.18
CA VAL A 61 1.10 -8.70 3.29
C VAL A 61 1.57 -7.40 3.93
N VAL A 62 0.62 -6.56 4.36
CA VAL A 62 0.95 -5.24 4.90
C VAL A 62 1.75 -5.36 6.20
N ARG A 63 1.35 -6.28 7.07
CA ARG A 63 2.00 -6.46 8.36
C ARG A 63 3.45 -6.89 8.21
N THR A 64 3.76 -7.64 7.15
CA THR A 64 5.10 -8.22 6.98
C THR A 64 5.92 -7.54 5.88
N LEU A 65 5.44 -6.41 5.32
CA LEU A 65 6.18 -5.74 4.24
C LEU A 65 7.63 -5.48 4.60
N ALA A 66 7.88 -5.00 5.81
CA ALA A 66 9.24 -4.64 6.23
C ALA A 66 10.16 -5.86 6.41
N GLU A 67 9.58 -7.06 6.47
CA GLU A 67 10.35 -8.29 6.65
C GLU A 67 10.84 -8.88 5.33
N HIS A 68 10.48 -8.26 4.21
CA HIS A 68 10.84 -8.77 2.88
C HIS A 68 11.54 -7.70 2.09
N PRO A 69 12.43 -8.07 1.16
CA PRO A 69 13.16 -7.09 0.36
C PRO A 69 12.28 -6.32 -0.62
N THR A 70 11.15 -6.91 -1.03
CA THR A 70 10.23 -6.27 -1.97
C THR A 70 8.79 -6.57 -1.57
N ALA A 71 7.86 -5.73 -2.04
CA ALA A 71 6.45 -5.99 -1.85
C ALA A 71 6.03 -7.29 -2.55
N ARG A 72 6.62 -7.58 -3.71
CA ARG A 72 6.36 -8.83 -4.43
C ARG A 72 6.69 -10.03 -3.54
N ALA A 73 7.83 -9.99 -2.87
CA ALA A 73 8.23 -11.08 -1.99
C ALA A 73 7.27 -11.23 -0.81
N ALA A 74 6.80 -10.11 -0.25
CA ALA A 74 5.83 -10.16 0.82
C ALA A 74 4.52 -10.80 0.37
N CYS A 75 4.06 -10.45 -0.83
CA CYS A 75 2.85 -11.05 -1.41
C CYS A 75 3.03 -12.56 -1.60
N ALA A 76 4.16 -12.96 -2.19
CA ALA A 76 4.43 -14.38 -2.41
C ALA A 76 4.47 -15.14 -1.10
N ALA A 77 5.10 -14.57 -0.08
CA ALA A 77 5.20 -15.21 1.23
C ALA A 77 3.84 -15.38 1.89
N ALA A 78 2.90 -14.50 1.59
CA ALA A 78 1.54 -14.59 2.11
C ALA A 78 0.65 -15.52 1.28
N GLY A 79 1.21 -16.18 0.27
CA GLY A 79 0.45 -17.10 -0.56
C GLY A 79 -0.30 -16.45 -1.71
N VAL A 80 0.00 -15.18 -2.02
CA VAL A 80 -0.65 -14.47 -3.11
C VAL A 80 0.02 -14.87 -4.43
N PRO A 81 -0.75 -15.32 -5.44
CA PRO A 81 -0.16 -15.63 -6.75
C PRO A 81 0.12 -14.33 -7.51
N ILE A 82 1.11 -13.60 -7.07
CA ILE A 82 1.38 -12.23 -7.54
C ILE A 82 1.84 -12.20 -9.00
N ASP A 83 2.27 -13.32 -9.56
CA ASP A 83 2.66 -13.38 -10.96
C ASP A 83 1.46 -13.51 -11.89
N ASP A 84 0.28 -13.82 -11.37
CA ASP A 84 -0.94 -13.82 -12.15
C ASP A 84 -1.34 -12.37 -12.47
N PRO A 85 -1.52 -12.01 -13.76
CA PRO A 85 -1.78 -10.61 -14.10
C PRO A 85 -3.01 -9.98 -13.42
N ALA A 86 -4.09 -10.75 -13.28
CA ALA A 86 -5.29 -10.21 -12.63
C ALA A 86 -5.05 -9.96 -11.15
N THR A 87 -4.38 -10.90 -10.49
CA THR A 87 -4.04 -10.75 -9.08
C THR A 87 -3.08 -9.58 -8.87
N ALA A 88 -2.08 -9.46 -9.76
CA ALA A 88 -1.12 -8.36 -9.68
C ALA A 88 -1.83 -7.02 -9.78
N ARG A 89 -2.80 -6.88 -10.68
CA ARG A 89 -3.55 -5.63 -10.81
C ARG A 89 -4.31 -5.28 -9.54
N LEU A 90 -4.94 -6.28 -8.91
CA LEU A 90 -5.66 -6.05 -7.66
C LEU A 90 -4.73 -5.55 -6.56
N TYR A 91 -3.57 -6.17 -6.42
CA TYR A 91 -2.62 -5.80 -5.38
C TYR A 91 -1.91 -4.48 -5.69
N LEU A 92 -1.60 -4.23 -6.97
CA LEU A 92 -1.07 -2.93 -7.38
C LEU A 92 -2.05 -1.82 -7.00
N HIS A 93 -3.34 -2.03 -7.24
CA HIS A 93 -4.34 -1.02 -6.89
C HIS A 93 -4.45 -0.86 -5.37
N ALA A 94 -4.57 -1.96 -4.64
CA ALA A 94 -4.77 -1.89 -3.19
C ALA A 94 -3.55 -1.30 -2.49
N LEU A 95 -2.35 -1.79 -2.80
CA LEU A 95 -1.13 -1.28 -2.18
C LEU A 95 -0.84 0.14 -2.64
N GLY A 96 -1.14 0.44 -3.89
CA GLY A 96 -0.99 1.80 -4.41
C GLY A 96 -1.85 2.80 -3.67
N GLN A 97 -3.07 2.43 -3.31
CA GLN A 97 -3.93 3.30 -2.53
C GLN A 97 -3.39 3.52 -1.11
N LEU A 98 -2.84 2.48 -0.51
CA LEU A 98 -2.22 2.60 0.81
C LEU A 98 -1.00 3.52 0.75
N ALA A 99 -0.20 3.42 -0.32
CA ALA A 99 0.94 4.30 -0.50
C ALA A 99 0.50 5.74 -0.71
N ALA A 100 -0.55 5.94 -1.51
CA ALA A 100 -1.06 7.29 -1.79
C ALA A 100 -1.58 7.96 -0.51
N SER A 101 -2.18 7.20 0.39
CA SER A 101 -2.67 7.76 1.66
C SER A 101 -1.63 7.67 2.77
N ARG A 102 -0.40 7.32 2.42
CA ARG A 102 0.74 7.27 3.34
C ARG A 102 0.59 6.26 4.46
N MET A 103 -0.21 5.24 4.24
CA MET A 103 -0.29 4.14 5.20
C MET A 103 0.94 3.27 5.14
N ILE A 104 1.52 3.15 3.94
CA ILE A 104 2.82 2.49 3.74
C ILE A 104 3.74 3.45 3.01
N GLU A 105 5.04 3.24 3.16
CA GLU A 105 6.05 4.07 2.50
C GLU A 105 7.20 3.19 2.04
N GLU A 106 7.93 3.65 1.04
CA GLU A 106 9.13 2.94 0.59
C GLU A 106 10.15 2.91 1.69
N SER A 107 10.75 1.74 1.90
CA SER A 107 11.87 1.64 2.82
C SER A 107 13.14 2.11 2.11
N ALA A 108 13.90 2.93 2.82
CA ALA A 108 15.11 3.51 2.27
C ALA A 108 16.22 2.48 2.12
#